data_2638621698a98fc6ed254f4c1ad7dc88
#
_entry.id   2638621698a98fc6ed254f4c1ad7dc88
#
_cell.length_a   1.000
_cell.length_b   1.000
_cell.length_c   1.000
_cell.angle_alpha   90.00
_cell.angle_beta   90.00
_cell.angle_gamma   90.00
#
_symmetry.space_group_name_H-M   'P 1'
#
loop_
_entity.id
_entity.type
_entity.pdbx_description
1 polymer ?
#
loop_
_entity_poly.entity_id
_entity_poly.type
_entity_poly.pdbx_seq_one_letter_code
_entity_poly.pdbx_strand_id
1 'polypeptide(L)'
;MNNNKKLSQTAGTVGGMTLISRLLGFIRDLVIGMQFGATFVADAFFVAFRIPNVQRKILGEGAISAAFIPVFTEIRNKKGEEDAWKMAANLFNILLTILITSSLALALFAPYIIMVFAPGFPQTSEKFNLTVLLTQWMAPYFLFIGLAVFCMGILNTYNKFALPAITPAILNICMILGTLIISPKLDQPILGLAVGVITGGLLQFVIQIPAIIRCGFKFIPSIDWKNHETLRISKLMIPAIFGLAVYELNMLVDTLLASLLPEGSISYLYYGNRLVQLPLGIFGVALGVAILPMLSHQVANKDFSEMVKTIAFGIRLILFITIPATIGLILLRFPIVNTLWERGEFNRLTTEGTAIALLYYSVGLCAFCGIKVIVPAFYSLNDTKTPAKVGVYSMLLNIILNLILMGPLKHGGLALATSISALFNVILLIYLLRRRIGLMGGRKILSSAIKLFFVSGVMGIAVYLFNLTFFDPNSMLALKLFILFADISIGVLVYTAISRITQNEELTFLIELTRKRKNKSSV
;
A
#
# COMPACT_ATOMS: atom_id res chain seq x y z
N MET A 1 -1.14 35.31 -1.73
CA MET A 1 -2.14 34.54 -2.52
C MET A 1 -1.53 33.50 -3.48
N ASN A 2 -0.33 33.71 -3.99
CA ASN A 2 0.27 32.83 -5.02
C ASN A 2 0.76 31.45 -4.50
N ASN A 3 1.25 31.34 -3.27
CA ASN A 3 1.78 30.09 -2.71
C ASN A 3 0.71 29.00 -2.47
N ASN A 4 -0.47 29.39 -1.98
CA ASN A 4 -1.57 28.45 -1.72
C ASN A 4 -2.16 27.88 -3.02
N LYS A 5 -2.23 28.69 -4.08
CA LYS A 5 -2.69 28.23 -5.40
C LYS A 5 -1.70 27.24 -6.03
N LYS A 6 -0.39 27.53 -5.91
CA LYS A 6 0.68 26.65 -6.40
C LYS A 6 0.72 25.33 -5.62
N LEU A 7 0.55 25.39 -4.30
CA LEU A 7 0.47 24.18 -3.45
C LEU A 7 -0.73 23.30 -3.82
N SER A 8 -1.91 23.91 -4.01
CA SER A 8 -3.14 23.19 -4.41
C SER A 8 -3.01 22.55 -5.79
N GLN A 9 -2.41 23.24 -6.77
CA GLN A 9 -2.16 22.70 -8.10
C GLN A 9 -1.17 21.51 -8.05
N THR A 10 -0.08 21.64 -7.30
CA THR A 10 0.89 20.57 -7.13
C THR A 10 0.27 19.34 -6.46
N ALA A 11 -0.50 19.55 -5.39
CA ALA A 11 -1.21 18.46 -4.71
C ALA A 11 -2.23 17.76 -5.63
N GLY A 12 -2.96 18.53 -6.45
CA GLY A 12 -3.88 17.98 -7.46
C GLY A 12 -3.17 17.15 -8.53
N THR A 13 -2.04 17.63 -9.04
CA THR A 13 -1.24 16.93 -10.04
C THR A 13 -0.66 15.62 -9.48
N VAL A 14 -0.06 15.67 -8.30
CA VAL A 14 0.48 14.46 -7.62
C VAL A 14 -0.63 13.47 -7.31
N GLY A 15 -1.79 13.94 -6.82
CA GLY A 15 -2.95 13.10 -6.54
C GLY A 15 -3.48 12.40 -7.80
N GLY A 16 -3.61 13.14 -8.91
CA GLY A 16 -4.03 12.58 -10.20
C GLY A 16 -3.06 11.53 -10.74
N MET A 17 -1.76 11.79 -10.70
CA MET A 17 -0.74 10.84 -11.13
C MET A 17 -0.69 9.58 -10.26
N THR A 18 -0.88 9.75 -8.95
CA THR A 18 -0.98 8.61 -8.02
C THR A 18 -2.22 7.76 -8.31
N LEU A 19 -3.34 8.37 -8.64
CA LEU A 19 -4.57 7.65 -9.01
C LEU A 19 -4.37 6.85 -10.30
N ILE A 20 -3.79 7.45 -11.34
CA ILE A 20 -3.44 6.76 -12.60
C ILE A 20 -2.53 5.57 -12.31
N SER A 21 -1.50 5.75 -11.50
CA SER A 21 -0.58 4.67 -11.12
C SER A 21 -1.29 3.53 -10.38
N ARG A 22 -2.25 3.83 -9.50
CA ARG A 22 -3.04 2.81 -8.79
C ARG A 22 -3.97 2.04 -9.72
N LEU A 23 -4.62 2.73 -10.66
CA LEU A 23 -5.46 2.09 -11.68
C LEU A 23 -4.63 1.17 -12.58
N LEU A 24 -3.49 1.63 -13.08
CA LEU A 24 -2.58 0.80 -13.86
C LEU A 24 -2.05 -0.38 -13.06
N GLY A 25 -1.76 -0.19 -11.77
CA GLY A 25 -1.38 -1.28 -10.87
C GLY A 25 -2.48 -2.33 -10.70
N PHE A 26 -3.74 -1.91 -10.67
CA PHE A 26 -4.88 -2.83 -10.63
C PHE A 26 -5.04 -3.58 -11.97
N ILE A 27 -4.95 -2.88 -13.11
CA ILE A 27 -4.99 -3.50 -14.45
C ILE A 27 -3.85 -4.51 -14.60
N ARG A 28 -2.65 -4.18 -14.17
CA ARG A 28 -1.51 -5.13 -14.14
C ARG A 28 -1.88 -6.40 -13.38
N ASP A 29 -2.47 -6.27 -12.20
CA ASP A 29 -2.82 -7.42 -11.36
C ASP A 29 -3.92 -8.28 -12.01
N LEU A 30 -4.86 -7.66 -12.76
CA LEU A 30 -5.83 -8.39 -13.59
C LEU A 30 -5.14 -9.19 -14.71
N VAL A 31 -4.19 -8.56 -15.42
CA VAL A 31 -3.44 -9.20 -16.51
C VAL A 31 -2.59 -10.36 -15.99
N ILE A 32 -1.89 -10.17 -14.86
CA ILE A 32 -1.10 -11.24 -14.22
C ILE A 32 -2.02 -12.39 -13.80
N GLY A 33 -3.15 -12.08 -13.15
CA GLY A 33 -4.13 -13.09 -12.74
C GLY A 33 -4.68 -13.88 -13.94
N MET A 34 -5.03 -13.20 -15.01
CA MET A 34 -5.54 -13.85 -16.25
C MET A 34 -4.51 -14.79 -16.88
N GLN A 35 -3.23 -14.39 -16.91
CA GLN A 35 -2.18 -15.15 -17.59
C GLN A 35 -1.58 -16.27 -16.75
N PHE A 36 -1.52 -16.10 -15.41
CA PHE A 36 -0.80 -17.01 -14.52
C PHE A 36 -1.66 -17.59 -13.39
N GLY A 37 -2.86 -17.06 -13.16
CA GLY A 37 -3.78 -17.53 -12.12
C GLY A 37 -3.18 -17.46 -10.72
N ALA A 38 -3.46 -18.50 -9.91
CA ALA A 38 -2.82 -18.76 -8.64
C ALA A 38 -2.08 -20.10 -8.65
N THR A 39 -1.31 -20.33 -9.71
CA THR A 39 -0.47 -21.50 -9.88
C THR A 39 0.87 -21.36 -9.14
N PHE A 40 1.63 -22.44 -9.09
CA PHE A 40 3.00 -22.39 -8.54
C PHE A 40 3.88 -21.33 -9.23
N VAL A 41 3.60 -21.05 -10.51
CA VAL A 41 4.32 -20.03 -11.31
C VAL A 41 4.06 -18.62 -10.78
N ALA A 42 2.79 -18.30 -10.49
CA ALA A 42 2.41 -17.02 -9.88
C ALA A 42 2.97 -16.86 -8.47
N ASP A 43 2.89 -17.92 -7.65
CA ASP A 43 3.48 -17.92 -6.29
C ASP A 43 5.00 -17.67 -6.35
N ALA A 44 5.71 -18.34 -7.26
CA ALA A 44 7.16 -18.17 -7.48
C ALA A 44 7.49 -16.71 -7.83
N PHE A 45 6.72 -16.09 -8.73
CA PHE A 45 6.89 -14.70 -9.10
C PHE A 45 6.63 -13.75 -7.92
N PHE A 46 5.55 -13.94 -7.17
CA PHE A 46 5.23 -13.04 -6.05
C PHE A 46 6.27 -13.12 -4.93
N VAL A 47 6.85 -14.29 -4.66
CA VAL A 47 7.96 -14.43 -3.71
C VAL A 47 9.19 -13.70 -4.23
N ALA A 48 9.62 -13.97 -5.46
CA ALA A 48 10.81 -13.39 -6.05
C ALA A 48 10.71 -11.85 -6.18
N PHE A 49 9.57 -11.33 -6.63
CA PHE A 49 9.33 -9.89 -6.77
C PHE A 49 9.22 -9.16 -5.44
N ARG A 50 8.83 -9.85 -4.36
CA ARG A 50 8.72 -9.23 -3.03
C ARG A 50 10.05 -8.68 -2.53
N ILE A 51 11.15 -9.37 -2.77
CA ILE A 51 12.49 -9.01 -2.29
C ILE A 51 12.90 -7.59 -2.74
N PRO A 52 12.96 -7.28 -4.04
CA PRO A 52 13.30 -5.94 -4.49
C PRO A 52 12.22 -4.89 -4.19
N ASN A 53 10.96 -5.31 -4.05
CA ASN A 53 9.87 -4.39 -3.72
C ASN A 53 9.92 -3.90 -2.26
N VAL A 54 10.37 -4.75 -1.33
CA VAL A 54 10.64 -4.36 0.07
C VAL A 54 11.71 -3.28 0.13
N GLN A 55 12.81 -3.45 -0.60
CA GLN A 55 13.86 -2.42 -0.70
C GLN A 55 13.30 -1.09 -1.22
N ARG A 56 12.50 -1.12 -2.29
CA ARG A 56 11.87 0.08 -2.85
C ARG A 56 11.06 0.83 -1.80
N LYS A 57 10.28 0.13 -1.00
CA LYS A 57 9.47 0.75 0.06
C LYS A 57 10.33 1.34 1.18
N ILE A 58 11.32 0.60 1.66
CA ILE A 58 12.19 1.06 2.74
C ILE A 58 12.99 2.30 2.31
N LEU A 59 13.60 2.27 1.14
CA LEU A 59 14.41 3.39 0.66
C LEU A 59 13.56 4.56 0.16
N GLY A 60 12.50 4.28 -0.64
CA GLY A 60 11.72 5.29 -1.35
C GLY A 60 10.68 6.00 -0.50
N GLU A 61 9.99 5.27 0.36
CA GLU A 61 8.88 5.85 1.11
C GLU A 61 9.31 6.54 2.42
N GLY A 62 10.57 6.38 2.84
CA GLY A 62 10.98 6.98 4.10
C GLY A 62 12.46 7.33 4.25
N ALA A 63 13.38 6.39 4.03
CA ALA A 63 14.77 6.59 4.44
C ALA A 63 15.48 7.73 3.68
N ILE A 64 15.40 7.74 2.36
CA ILE A 64 16.02 8.80 1.54
C ILE A 64 15.29 10.13 1.74
N SER A 65 13.95 10.14 1.72
CA SER A 65 13.19 11.37 1.91
C SER A 65 13.44 12.01 3.28
N ALA A 66 13.52 11.23 4.35
CA ALA A 66 13.73 11.73 5.71
C ALA A 66 15.16 12.19 5.98
N ALA A 67 16.17 11.57 5.36
CA ALA A 67 17.57 11.84 5.64
C ALA A 67 18.23 12.76 4.58
N PHE A 68 18.01 12.48 3.30
CA PHE A 68 18.68 13.21 2.22
C PHE A 68 18.12 14.61 2.01
N ILE A 69 16.78 14.75 1.94
CA ILE A 69 16.15 16.05 1.60
C ILE A 69 16.54 17.16 2.58
N PRO A 70 16.48 16.98 3.92
CA PRO A 70 16.87 18.03 4.85
C PRO A 70 18.36 18.40 4.73
N VAL A 71 19.24 17.41 4.66
CA VAL A 71 20.70 17.64 4.61
C VAL A 71 21.09 18.31 3.30
N PHE A 72 20.58 17.83 2.16
CA PHE A 72 20.83 18.45 0.86
C PHE A 72 20.37 19.92 0.83
N THR A 73 19.16 20.18 1.34
CA THR A 73 18.61 21.55 1.39
C THR A 73 19.41 22.45 2.31
N GLU A 74 19.87 21.94 3.45
CA GLU A 74 20.72 22.66 4.39
C GLU A 74 22.05 23.05 3.75
N ILE A 75 22.74 22.10 3.10
CA ILE A 75 24.03 22.35 2.43
C ILE A 75 23.85 23.37 1.30
N ARG A 76 22.82 23.19 0.47
CA ARG A 76 22.51 24.12 -0.61
C ARG A 76 22.33 25.56 -0.13
N ASN A 77 21.65 25.74 1.01
CA ASN A 77 21.36 27.06 1.56
C ASN A 77 22.57 27.67 2.29
N LYS A 78 23.42 26.84 2.94
CA LYS A 78 24.55 27.33 3.75
C LYS A 78 25.87 27.40 3.00
N LYS A 79 26.15 26.42 2.11
CA LYS A 79 27.44 26.24 1.42
C LYS A 79 27.34 26.48 -0.10
N GLY A 80 26.11 26.61 -0.63
CA GLY A 80 25.83 26.81 -2.05
C GLY A 80 25.50 25.56 -2.82
N GLU A 81 25.09 25.73 -4.09
CA GLU A 81 24.67 24.62 -4.94
C GLU A 81 25.79 23.66 -5.30
N GLU A 82 27.01 24.19 -5.51
CA GLU A 82 28.15 23.36 -5.92
C GLU A 82 28.51 22.30 -4.87
N ASP A 83 28.58 22.69 -3.60
CA ASP A 83 28.90 21.77 -2.51
C ASP A 83 27.75 20.75 -2.28
N ALA A 84 26.49 21.20 -2.43
CA ALA A 84 25.36 20.29 -2.38
C ALA A 84 25.43 19.22 -3.50
N TRP A 85 25.83 19.62 -4.72
CA TRP A 85 25.98 18.68 -5.83
C TRP A 85 27.19 17.76 -5.68
N LYS A 86 28.32 18.24 -5.14
CA LYS A 86 29.47 17.37 -4.80
C LYS A 86 29.07 16.29 -3.81
N MET A 87 28.33 16.67 -2.76
CA MET A 87 27.81 15.72 -1.77
C MET A 87 26.83 14.73 -2.41
N ALA A 88 25.88 15.22 -3.24
CA ALA A 88 24.92 14.36 -3.92
C ALA A 88 25.58 13.37 -4.89
N ALA A 89 26.61 13.80 -5.62
CA ALA A 89 27.40 12.93 -6.51
C ALA A 89 28.18 11.86 -5.72
N ASN A 90 28.77 12.22 -4.59
CA ASN A 90 29.44 11.26 -3.71
C ASN A 90 28.46 10.24 -3.16
N LEU A 91 27.29 10.68 -2.66
CA LEU A 91 26.25 9.78 -2.16
C LEU A 91 25.71 8.87 -3.29
N PHE A 92 25.52 9.40 -4.50
CA PHE A 92 25.11 8.62 -5.68
C PHE A 92 26.11 7.48 -5.96
N ASN A 93 27.41 7.78 -5.99
CA ASN A 93 28.45 6.79 -6.27
C ASN A 93 28.52 5.70 -5.17
N ILE A 94 28.39 6.10 -3.90
CA ILE A 94 28.32 5.15 -2.78
C ILE A 94 27.09 4.27 -2.90
N LEU A 95 25.91 4.86 -3.15
CA LEU A 95 24.67 4.10 -3.35
C LEU A 95 24.78 3.19 -4.57
N LEU A 96 25.32 3.66 -5.69
CA LEU A 96 25.56 2.86 -6.89
C LEU A 96 26.40 1.62 -6.57
N THR A 97 27.50 1.80 -5.85
CA THR A 97 28.39 0.69 -5.43
C THR A 97 27.64 -0.30 -4.55
N ILE A 98 26.93 0.18 -3.52
CA ILE A 98 26.14 -0.66 -2.62
C ILE A 98 25.04 -1.41 -3.40
N LEU A 99 24.35 -0.74 -4.30
CA LEU A 99 23.25 -1.33 -5.07
C LEU A 99 23.75 -2.36 -6.09
N ILE A 100 24.89 -2.13 -6.75
CA ILE A 100 25.51 -3.10 -7.64
C ILE A 100 25.93 -4.34 -6.84
N THR A 101 26.66 -4.16 -5.75
CA THR A 101 27.13 -5.29 -4.93
C THR A 101 25.96 -6.07 -4.33
N SER A 102 24.92 -5.38 -3.86
CA SER A 102 23.70 -6.03 -3.34
C SER A 102 22.89 -6.74 -4.42
N SER A 103 22.81 -6.17 -5.64
CA SER A 103 22.16 -6.82 -6.79
C SER A 103 22.88 -8.08 -7.22
N LEU A 104 24.21 -8.03 -7.29
CA LEU A 104 25.05 -9.20 -7.58
C LEU A 104 24.95 -10.25 -6.47
N ALA A 105 24.99 -9.83 -5.21
CA ALA A 105 24.80 -10.73 -4.08
C ALA A 105 23.40 -11.39 -4.12
N LEU A 106 22.34 -10.62 -4.43
CA LEU A 106 21.00 -11.17 -4.60
C LEU A 106 20.94 -12.23 -5.70
N ALA A 107 21.61 -12.00 -6.83
CA ALA A 107 21.67 -12.98 -7.93
C ALA A 107 22.48 -14.23 -7.56
N LEU A 108 23.65 -14.06 -6.94
CA LEU A 108 24.56 -15.17 -6.58
C LEU A 108 24.00 -16.02 -5.44
N PHE A 109 23.44 -15.37 -4.41
CA PHE A 109 22.89 -16.04 -3.23
C PHE A 109 21.39 -16.29 -3.30
N ALA A 110 20.76 -16.13 -4.49
CA ALA A 110 19.34 -16.36 -4.68
C ALA A 110 18.84 -17.69 -4.09
N PRO A 111 19.51 -18.87 -4.28
CA PRO A 111 19.06 -20.13 -3.69
C PRO A 111 18.94 -20.05 -2.16
N TYR A 112 19.95 -19.51 -1.49
CA TYR A 112 19.97 -19.39 -0.03
C TYR A 112 18.92 -18.39 0.48
N ILE A 113 18.73 -17.30 -0.26
CA ILE A 113 17.73 -16.28 0.06
C ILE A 113 16.34 -16.89 -0.03
N ILE A 114 16.05 -17.67 -1.08
CA ILE A 114 14.74 -18.31 -1.25
C ILE A 114 14.51 -19.40 -0.20
N MET A 115 15.54 -20.14 0.23
CA MET A 115 15.42 -21.08 1.36
C MET A 115 14.94 -20.38 2.64
N VAL A 116 15.36 -19.13 2.88
CA VAL A 116 14.95 -18.36 4.06
C VAL A 116 13.56 -17.72 3.87
N PHE A 117 13.27 -17.19 2.68
CA PHE A 117 12.03 -16.44 2.43
C PHE A 117 10.83 -17.32 2.05
N ALA A 118 11.07 -18.52 1.54
CA ALA A 118 10.06 -19.50 1.17
C ALA A 118 10.49 -20.93 1.54
N PRO A 119 10.68 -21.23 2.85
CA PRO A 119 11.16 -22.54 3.31
C PRO A 119 10.20 -23.69 2.97
N GLY A 120 8.95 -23.39 2.67
CA GLY A 120 7.97 -24.38 2.23
C GLY A 120 8.13 -24.83 0.77
N PHE A 121 9.06 -24.24 0.01
CA PHE A 121 9.35 -24.70 -1.35
C PHE A 121 10.47 -25.76 -1.30
N PRO A 122 10.20 -27.06 -1.57
CA PRO A 122 11.24 -28.07 -1.56
C PRO A 122 12.33 -27.72 -2.57
N GLN A 123 13.60 -27.82 -2.18
CA GLN A 123 14.75 -27.43 -3.02
C GLN A 123 14.85 -28.21 -4.35
N THR A 124 14.28 -29.40 -4.41
CA THR A 124 14.21 -30.22 -5.61
C THR A 124 13.00 -29.88 -6.48
N SER A 125 12.11 -29.00 -6.03
CA SER A 125 10.89 -28.68 -6.78
C SER A 125 11.13 -27.71 -7.91
N GLU A 126 10.33 -27.84 -8.96
CA GLU A 126 10.30 -26.87 -10.08
C GLU A 126 9.96 -25.46 -9.58
N LYS A 127 9.06 -25.37 -8.61
CA LYS A 127 8.66 -24.09 -7.96
C LYS A 127 9.84 -23.37 -7.31
N PHE A 128 10.71 -24.09 -6.60
CA PHE A 128 11.91 -23.52 -5.99
C PHE A 128 12.88 -23.03 -7.07
N ASN A 129 13.20 -23.88 -8.06
CA ASN A 129 14.11 -23.53 -9.15
C ASN A 129 13.63 -22.34 -9.95
N LEU A 130 12.33 -22.28 -10.25
CA LEU A 130 11.71 -21.13 -10.92
C LEU A 130 11.79 -19.85 -10.06
N THR A 131 11.56 -19.95 -8.75
CA THR A 131 11.67 -18.80 -7.84
C THR A 131 13.10 -18.25 -7.79
N VAL A 132 14.09 -19.15 -7.74
CA VAL A 132 15.50 -18.77 -7.81
C VAL A 132 15.82 -18.10 -9.14
N LEU A 133 15.43 -18.68 -10.26
CA LEU A 133 15.63 -18.12 -11.61
C LEU A 133 15.00 -16.72 -11.72
N LEU A 134 13.76 -16.56 -11.29
CA LEU A 134 13.07 -15.26 -11.32
C LEU A 134 13.76 -14.23 -10.41
N THR A 135 14.28 -14.64 -9.25
CA THR A 135 15.03 -13.77 -8.34
C THR A 135 16.32 -13.29 -9.00
N GLN A 136 17.05 -14.20 -9.66
CA GLN A 136 18.26 -13.87 -10.40
C GLN A 136 17.98 -12.91 -11.57
N TRP A 137 16.95 -13.18 -12.37
CA TRP A 137 16.54 -12.28 -13.45
C TRP A 137 16.14 -10.91 -12.96
N MET A 138 15.38 -10.82 -11.87
CA MET A 138 14.91 -9.53 -11.32
C MET A 138 15.94 -8.84 -10.43
N ALA A 139 17.12 -9.43 -10.16
CA ALA A 139 18.18 -8.78 -9.38
C ALA A 139 18.61 -7.40 -9.93
N PRO A 140 18.73 -7.16 -11.27
CA PRO A 140 19.03 -5.82 -11.78
C PRO A 140 17.94 -4.77 -11.45
N TYR A 141 16.70 -5.18 -11.25
CA TYR A 141 15.63 -4.26 -10.82
C TYR A 141 15.95 -3.63 -9.45
N PHE A 142 16.60 -4.40 -8.56
CA PHE A 142 17.05 -3.90 -7.26
C PHE A 142 17.97 -2.67 -7.40
N LEU A 143 18.91 -2.70 -8.35
CA LEU A 143 19.78 -1.58 -8.69
C LEU A 143 19.00 -0.39 -9.24
N PHE A 144 18.20 -0.61 -10.28
CA PHE A 144 17.53 0.48 -10.99
C PHE A 144 16.50 1.20 -10.12
N ILE A 145 15.75 0.48 -9.30
CA ILE A 145 14.76 1.09 -8.42
C ILE A 145 15.43 1.91 -7.30
N GLY A 146 16.56 1.45 -6.75
CA GLY A 146 17.33 2.22 -5.77
C GLY A 146 17.84 3.55 -6.34
N LEU A 147 18.35 3.54 -7.57
CA LEU A 147 18.77 4.76 -8.28
C LEU A 147 17.59 5.67 -8.61
N ALA A 148 16.46 5.11 -9.05
CA ALA A 148 15.25 5.88 -9.32
C ALA A 148 14.73 6.60 -8.05
N VAL A 149 14.81 5.94 -6.90
CA VAL A 149 14.43 6.51 -5.61
C VAL A 149 15.37 7.65 -5.20
N PHE A 150 16.67 7.53 -5.45
CA PHE A 150 17.63 8.62 -5.23
C PHE A 150 17.30 9.84 -6.11
N CYS A 151 17.04 9.62 -7.41
CA CYS A 151 16.61 10.68 -8.33
C CYS A 151 15.31 11.36 -7.85
N MET A 152 14.34 10.57 -7.38
CA MET A 152 13.10 11.09 -6.78
C MET A 152 13.40 11.99 -5.57
N GLY A 153 14.33 11.61 -4.70
CA GLY A 153 14.79 12.43 -3.57
C GLY A 153 15.29 13.80 -4.03
N ILE A 154 16.17 13.85 -5.04
CA ILE A 154 16.64 15.09 -5.64
C ILE A 154 15.49 15.92 -6.21
N LEU A 155 14.64 15.34 -7.05
CA LEU A 155 13.54 16.04 -7.69
C LEU A 155 12.56 16.65 -6.68
N ASN A 156 12.33 15.96 -5.57
CA ASN A 156 11.49 16.46 -4.49
C ASN A 156 12.09 17.70 -3.80
N THR A 157 13.42 17.80 -3.66
CA THR A 157 14.08 18.99 -3.11
C THR A 157 13.91 20.23 -4.01
N TYR A 158 13.75 20.00 -5.32
CA TYR A 158 13.46 21.05 -6.32
C TYR A 158 11.97 21.25 -6.59
N ASN A 159 11.09 20.72 -5.73
CA ASN A 159 9.61 20.79 -5.89
C ASN A 159 9.09 20.22 -7.22
N LYS A 160 9.82 19.29 -7.84
CA LYS A 160 9.42 18.60 -9.07
C LYS A 160 8.78 17.25 -8.74
N PHE A 161 7.59 17.26 -8.14
CA PHE A 161 6.90 16.07 -7.64
C PHE A 161 6.18 15.25 -8.72
N ALA A 162 5.86 15.85 -9.86
CA ALA A 162 5.06 15.21 -10.90
C ALA A 162 5.73 13.98 -11.50
N LEU A 163 7.03 14.10 -11.87
CA LEU A 163 7.77 13.02 -12.49
C LEU A 163 7.97 11.83 -11.54
N PRO A 164 8.40 12.01 -10.27
CA PRO A 164 8.39 10.93 -9.28
C PRO A 164 7.03 10.25 -9.09
N ALA A 165 5.93 11.01 -9.09
CA ALA A 165 4.60 10.47 -8.88
C ALA A 165 4.10 9.56 -10.01
N ILE A 166 4.59 9.74 -11.26
CA ILE A 166 4.21 8.92 -12.41
C ILE A 166 5.09 7.66 -12.57
N THR A 167 6.29 7.63 -11.97
CA THR A 167 7.24 6.52 -12.18
C THR A 167 6.67 5.13 -11.84
N PRO A 168 5.84 4.92 -10.80
CA PRO A 168 5.25 3.61 -10.58
C PRO A 168 4.28 3.17 -11.69
N ALA A 169 3.68 4.12 -12.43
CA ALA A 169 2.84 3.81 -13.59
C ALA A 169 3.66 3.19 -14.72
N ILE A 170 4.90 3.64 -14.92
CA ILE A 170 5.82 3.09 -15.93
C ILE A 170 6.11 1.62 -15.64
N LEU A 171 6.41 1.27 -14.40
CA LEU A 171 6.60 -0.13 -14.01
C LEU A 171 5.37 -0.97 -14.34
N ASN A 172 4.18 -0.48 -14.00
CA ASN A 172 2.94 -1.20 -14.28
C ASN A 172 2.73 -1.42 -15.78
N ILE A 173 2.98 -0.39 -16.60
CA ILE A 173 2.89 -0.49 -18.06
C ILE A 173 3.89 -1.53 -18.61
N CYS A 174 5.15 -1.48 -18.16
CA CYS A 174 6.17 -2.44 -18.60
C CYS A 174 5.81 -3.89 -18.22
N MET A 175 5.27 -4.10 -17.02
CA MET A 175 4.82 -5.42 -16.59
C MET A 175 3.62 -5.91 -17.43
N ILE A 176 2.65 -5.04 -17.73
CA ILE A 176 1.52 -5.36 -18.60
C ILE A 176 2.02 -5.75 -20.00
N LEU A 177 2.89 -4.93 -20.59
CA LEU A 177 3.44 -5.20 -21.93
C LEU A 177 4.32 -6.45 -21.92
N GLY A 178 5.13 -6.66 -20.88
CA GLY A 178 5.92 -7.88 -20.69
C GLY A 178 5.04 -9.13 -20.66
N THR A 179 3.94 -9.07 -19.93
CA THR A 179 2.99 -10.19 -19.82
C THR A 179 2.23 -10.43 -21.13
N LEU A 180 1.76 -9.40 -21.82
CA LEU A 180 0.91 -9.56 -23.00
C LEU A 180 1.69 -9.78 -24.29
N ILE A 181 2.90 -9.20 -24.43
CA ILE A 181 3.65 -9.19 -25.69
C ILE A 181 4.84 -10.14 -25.64
N ILE A 182 5.56 -10.21 -24.50
CA ILE A 182 6.80 -10.99 -24.39
C ILE A 182 6.49 -12.41 -23.94
N SER A 183 5.65 -12.58 -22.90
CA SER A 183 5.30 -13.90 -22.35
C SER A 183 4.87 -14.93 -23.39
N PRO A 184 4.00 -14.62 -24.39
CA PRO A 184 3.57 -15.60 -25.37
C PRO A 184 4.68 -16.07 -26.33
N LYS A 185 5.83 -15.40 -26.35
CA LYS A 185 6.97 -15.70 -27.23
C LYS A 185 8.07 -16.52 -26.56
N LEU A 186 7.92 -16.81 -25.27
CA LEU A 186 8.93 -17.50 -24.47
C LEU A 186 8.43 -18.89 -24.07
N ASP A 187 9.33 -19.85 -24.03
CA ASP A 187 9.04 -21.20 -23.52
C ASP A 187 8.56 -21.20 -22.07
N GLN A 188 9.07 -20.26 -21.27
CA GLN A 188 8.59 -19.98 -19.92
C GLN A 188 7.92 -18.60 -19.89
N PRO A 189 6.58 -18.52 -20.05
CA PRO A 189 5.86 -17.25 -20.17
C PRO A 189 6.09 -16.26 -19.01
N ILE A 190 6.34 -16.76 -17.79
CA ILE A 190 6.56 -15.90 -16.60
C ILE A 190 7.82 -15.03 -16.72
N LEU A 191 8.81 -15.44 -17.52
CA LEU A 191 10.00 -14.63 -17.77
C LEU A 191 9.68 -13.33 -18.52
N GLY A 192 8.62 -13.31 -19.34
CA GLY A 192 8.16 -12.07 -19.97
C GLY A 192 7.71 -11.02 -18.94
N LEU A 193 7.07 -11.46 -17.85
CA LEU A 193 6.72 -10.60 -16.73
C LEU A 193 7.99 -10.11 -15.99
N ALA A 194 8.99 -10.98 -15.78
CA ALA A 194 10.27 -10.60 -15.17
C ALA A 194 11.04 -9.58 -16.03
N VAL A 195 11.05 -9.73 -17.35
CA VAL A 195 11.58 -8.71 -18.28
C VAL A 195 10.84 -7.40 -18.14
N GLY A 196 9.50 -7.44 -18.01
CA GLY A 196 8.68 -6.26 -17.71
C GLY A 196 9.08 -5.55 -16.42
N VAL A 197 9.45 -6.28 -15.38
CA VAL A 197 9.95 -5.72 -14.12
C VAL A 197 11.31 -5.02 -14.33
N ILE A 198 12.25 -5.68 -15.01
CA ILE A 198 13.60 -5.12 -15.24
C ILE A 198 13.52 -3.85 -16.08
N THR A 199 12.83 -3.94 -17.23
CA THR A 199 12.65 -2.80 -18.14
C THR A 199 11.90 -1.65 -17.47
N GLY A 200 10.88 -1.97 -16.67
CA GLY A 200 10.16 -1.00 -15.87
C GLY A 200 11.05 -0.27 -14.87
N GLY A 201 11.92 -1.00 -14.15
CA GLY A 201 12.89 -0.40 -13.23
C GLY A 201 13.91 0.49 -13.94
N LEU A 202 14.47 0.00 -15.06
CA LEU A 202 15.38 0.79 -15.88
C LEU A 202 14.73 2.09 -16.38
N LEU A 203 13.51 2.01 -16.93
CA LEU A 203 12.79 3.18 -17.42
C LEU A 203 12.40 4.15 -16.30
N GLN A 204 12.05 3.64 -15.11
CA GLN A 204 11.80 4.49 -13.93
C GLN A 204 13.03 5.33 -13.55
N PHE A 205 14.22 4.78 -13.71
CA PHE A 205 15.48 5.50 -13.48
C PHE A 205 15.78 6.46 -14.63
N VAL A 206 15.82 5.94 -15.87
CA VAL A 206 16.24 6.70 -17.07
C VAL A 206 15.38 7.94 -17.32
N ILE A 207 14.08 7.87 -17.14
CA ILE A 207 13.18 9.01 -17.37
C ILE A 207 13.41 10.18 -16.40
N GLN A 208 14.02 9.92 -15.25
CA GLN A 208 14.35 10.95 -14.26
C GLN A 208 15.70 11.63 -14.56
N ILE A 209 16.62 10.98 -15.30
CA ILE A 209 17.96 11.51 -15.60
C ILE A 209 17.91 12.91 -16.26
N PRO A 210 17.13 13.16 -17.33
CA PRO A 210 17.10 14.49 -17.92
C PRO A 210 16.62 15.58 -16.93
N ALA A 211 15.72 15.21 -16.02
CA ALA A 211 15.17 16.15 -15.04
C ALA A 211 16.19 16.50 -13.94
N ILE A 212 17.01 15.54 -13.47
CA ILE A 212 18.06 15.81 -12.47
C ILE A 212 19.23 16.57 -13.08
N ILE A 213 19.62 16.27 -14.34
CA ILE A 213 20.64 17.04 -15.07
C ILE A 213 20.21 18.51 -15.21
N ARG A 214 18.93 18.75 -15.54
CA ARG A 214 18.37 20.13 -15.59
C ARG A 214 18.29 20.82 -14.23
N CYS A 215 18.39 20.06 -13.12
CA CYS A 215 18.51 20.63 -11.78
C CYS A 215 19.97 20.96 -11.43
N GLY A 216 20.94 20.60 -12.26
CA GLY A 216 22.36 20.87 -12.05
C GLY A 216 23.20 19.66 -11.61
N PHE A 217 22.60 18.45 -11.57
CA PHE A 217 23.38 17.25 -11.24
C PHE A 217 24.47 16.99 -12.28
N LYS A 218 25.70 16.82 -11.81
CA LYS A 218 26.84 16.40 -12.62
C LYS A 218 27.39 15.11 -12.03
N PHE A 219 27.57 14.12 -12.88
CA PHE A 219 28.22 12.90 -12.47
C PHE A 219 29.71 13.16 -12.26
N ILE A 220 30.18 12.97 -11.04
CA ILE A 220 31.61 13.09 -10.65
C ILE A 220 32.02 11.72 -10.14
N PRO A 221 32.92 10.99 -10.82
CA PRO A 221 33.32 9.64 -10.45
C PRO A 221 34.35 9.68 -9.29
N SER A 222 33.90 10.10 -8.12
CA SER A 222 34.69 10.06 -6.89
C SER A 222 33.88 9.44 -5.76
N ILE A 223 34.52 8.63 -4.93
CA ILE A 223 33.91 7.98 -3.78
C ILE A 223 34.72 8.35 -2.54
N ASP A 224 34.08 9.08 -1.65
CA ASP A 224 34.61 9.38 -0.32
C ASP A 224 33.69 8.83 0.76
N TRP A 225 34.03 7.65 1.29
CA TRP A 225 33.33 7.00 2.39
C TRP A 225 33.40 7.75 3.71
N LYS A 226 34.40 8.64 3.87
CA LYS A 226 34.65 9.41 5.08
C LYS A 226 34.00 10.80 5.03
N ASN A 227 33.36 11.16 3.93
CA ASN A 227 32.69 12.45 3.80
C ASN A 227 31.67 12.65 4.92
N HIS A 228 31.89 13.72 5.71
CA HIS A 228 31.11 14.03 6.90
C HIS A 228 29.59 14.12 6.63
N GLU A 229 29.19 14.76 5.52
CA GLU A 229 27.78 14.96 5.17
C GLU A 229 27.12 13.66 4.73
N THR A 230 27.85 12.83 3.99
CA THR A 230 27.37 11.49 3.58
C THR A 230 27.20 10.57 4.79
N LEU A 231 28.15 10.59 5.74
CA LEU A 231 28.02 9.85 7.00
C LEU A 231 26.84 10.36 7.84
N ARG A 232 26.58 11.66 7.84
CA ARG A 232 25.42 12.26 8.52
C ARG A 232 24.12 11.74 7.92
N ILE A 233 24.00 11.70 6.59
CA ILE A 233 22.82 11.13 5.90
C ILE A 233 22.66 9.66 6.27
N SER A 234 23.74 8.87 6.21
CA SER A 234 23.69 7.43 6.56
C SER A 234 23.20 7.20 7.99
N LYS A 235 23.70 7.99 8.96
CA LYS A 235 23.25 7.93 10.35
C LYS A 235 21.77 8.27 10.54
N LEU A 236 21.23 9.19 9.74
CA LEU A 236 19.80 9.54 9.76
C LEU A 236 18.94 8.48 9.06
N MET A 237 19.48 7.80 8.03
CA MET A 237 18.76 6.74 7.32
C MET A 237 18.56 5.49 8.18
N ILE A 238 19.53 5.09 9.01
CA ILE A 238 19.47 3.86 9.79
C ILE A 238 18.21 3.78 10.67
N PRO A 239 17.90 4.76 11.54
CA PRO A 239 16.66 4.72 12.33
C PRO A 239 15.39 4.71 11.49
N ALA A 240 15.36 5.44 10.36
CA ALA A 240 14.24 5.47 9.44
C ALA A 240 14.01 4.10 8.79
N ILE A 241 15.09 3.42 8.35
CA ILE A 241 15.04 2.05 7.82
C ILE A 241 14.46 1.09 8.86
N PHE A 242 14.96 1.13 10.11
CA PHE A 242 14.44 0.26 11.16
C PHE A 242 12.96 0.49 11.45
N GLY A 243 12.50 1.74 11.45
CA GLY A 243 11.09 2.06 11.66
C GLY A 243 10.16 1.50 10.57
N LEU A 244 10.61 1.54 9.31
CA LEU A 244 9.86 1.01 8.17
C LEU A 244 10.01 -0.52 8.04
N ALA A 245 11.16 -1.06 8.45
CA ALA A 245 11.45 -2.49 8.35
C ALA A 245 10.46 -3.33 9.16
N VAL A 246 9.96 -2.86 10.30
CA VAL A 246 9.00 -3.61 11.13
C VAL A 246 7.75 -4.00 10.33
N TYR A 247 7.19 -3.05 9.55
CA TYR A 247 6.02 -3.34 8.72
C TYR A 247 6.34 -4.32 7.59
N GLU A 248 7.47 -4.12 6.91
CA GLU A 248 7.87 -4.98 5.79
C GLU A 248 8.30 -6.38 6.28
N LEU A 249 8.89 -6.49 7.47
CA LEU A 249 9.21 -7.77 8.11
C LEU A 249 7.94 -8.58 8.39
N ASN A 250 6.86 -7.94 8.87
CA ASN A 250 5.59 -8.64 9.05
C ASN A 250 5.08 -9.24 7.74
N MET A 251 5.15 -8.48 6.65
CA MET A 251 4.76 -8.95 5.32
C MET A 251 5.67 -10.08 4.79
N LEU A 252 6.95 -10.08 5.17
CA LEU A 252 7.88 -11.16 4.82
C LEU A 252 7.55 -12.44 5.60
N VAL A 253 7.27 -12.32 6.90
CA VAL A 253 6.85 -13.47 7.74
C VAL A 253 5.55 -14.08 7.22
N ASP A 254 4.56 -13.26 6.83
CA ASP A 254 3.34 -13.75 6.22
C ASP A 254 3.62 -14.55 4.93
N THR A 255 4.58 -14.09 4.10
CA THR A 255 4.98 -14.82 2.88
C THR A 255 5.70 -16.12 3.19
N LEU A 256 6.61 -16.10 4.17
CA LEU A 256 7.32 -17.27 4.64
C LEU A 256 6.32 -18.34 5.11
N LEU A 257 5.37 -17.98 5.96
CA LEU A 257 4.35 -18.88 6.44
C LEU A 257 3.39 -19.33 5.33
N ALA A 258 3.03 -18.44 4.41
CA ALA A 258 2.23 -18.80 3.25
C ALA A 258 2.93 -19.81 2.33
N SER A 259 4.27 -19.82 2.27
CA SER A 259 5.03 -20.78 1.49
C SER A 259 4.89 -22.23 2.00
N LEU A 260 4.59 -22.41 3.29
CA LEU A 260 4.35 -23.71 3.92
C LEU A 260 2.95 -24.27 3.64
N LEU A 261 2.07 -23.48 3.01
CA LEU A 261 0.69 -23.82 2.71
C LEU A 261 0.56 -24.40 1.30
N PRO A 262 -0.59 -25.01 0.94
CA PRO A 262 -0.84 -25.51 -0.41
C PRO A 262 -0.58 -24.47 -1.49
N GLU A 263 -0.31 -24.95 -2.69
CA GLU A 263 -0.10 -24.14 -3.89
C GLU A 263 -1.23 -23.12 -4.09
N GLY A 264 -0.87 -21.93 -4.57
CA GLY A 264 -1.78 -20.81 -4.77
C GLY A 264 -1.99 -19.93 -3.53
N SER A 265 -1.60 -20.39 -2.33
CA SER A 265 -1.86 -19.66 -1.08
C SER A 265 -1.27 -18.25 -1.08
N ILE A 266 -0.06 -18.07 -1.61
CA ILE A 266 0.60 -16.75 -1.72
C ILE A 266 -0.18 -15.85 -2.68
N SER A 267 -0.60 -16.38 -3.80
CA SER A 267 -1.36 -15.69 -4.84
C SER A 267 -2.75 -15.31 -4.34
N TYR A 268 -3.47 -16.21 -3.64
CA TYR A 268 -4.78 -15.89 -3.04
C TYR A 268 -4.70 -14.73 -2.06
N LEU A 269 -3.69 -14.74 -1.19
CA LEU A 269 -3.44 -13.65 -0.25
C LEU A 269 -3.10 -12.34 -0.97
N TYR A 270 -2.29 -12.40 -2.01
CA TYR A 270 -1.93 -11.23 -2.82
C TYR A 270 -3.17 -10.58 -3.46
N TYR A 271 -3.98 -11.35 -4.19
CA TYR A 271 -5.16 -10.83 -4.88
C TYR A 271 -6.25 -10.38 -3.90
N GLY A 272 -6.50 -11.16 -2.83
CA GLY A 272 -7.48 -10.80 -1.79
C GLY A 272 -7.12 -9.50 -1.06
N ASN A 273 -5.84 -9.34 -0.68
CA ASN A 273 -5.34 -8.11 -0.05
C ASN A 273 -5.49 -6.90 -0.98
N ARG A 274 -5.30 -7.08 -2.30
CA ARG A 274 -5.39 -6.02 -3.29
C ARG A 274 -6.77 -5.34 -3.31
N LEU A 275 -7.84 -6.10 -3.15
CA LEU A 275 -9.20 -5.58 -3.08
C LEU A 275 -9.43 -4.74 -1.82
N VAL A 276 -8.95 -5.20 -0.67
CA VAL A 276 -9.08 -4.46 0.60
C VAL A 276 -8.25 -3.17 0.60
N GLN A 277 -7.14 -3.15 -0.14
CA GLN A 277 -6.33 -1.94 -0.28
C GLN A 277 -7.00 -0.81 -1.07
N LEU A 278 -8.03 -1.09 -1.89
CA LEU A 278 -8.77 -0.05 -2.61
C LEU A 278 -9.50 0.90 -1.65
N PRO A 279 -10.46 0.45 -0.81
CA PRO A 279 -11.11 1.33 0.15
C PRO A 279 -10.14 1.92 1.18
N LEU A 280 -9.14 1.16 1.64
CA LEU A 280 -8.10 1.66 2.53
C LEU A 280 -7.35 2.85 1.91
N GLY A 281 -6.96 2.75 0.65
CA GLY A 281 -6.21 3.78 -0.05
C GLY A 281 -7.02 5.04 -0.37
N ILE A 282 -8.31 4.86 -0.70
CA ILE A 282 -9.19 5.98 -1.04
C ILE A 282 -9.62 6.74 0.23
N PHE A 283 -10.03 6.04 1.28
CA PHE A 283 -10.64 6.66 2.45
C PHE A 283 -9.68 6.76 3.63
N GLY A 284 -8.99 5.66 3.99
CA GLY A 284 -8.13 5.62 5.16
C GLY A 284 -6.92 6.55 5.01
N VAL A 285 -6.20 6.44 3.89
CA VAL A 285 -5.01 7.27 3.64
C VAL A 285 -5.39 8.74 3.45
N ALA A 286 -6.46 9.03 2.69
CA ALA A 286 -6.89 10.42 2.45
C ALA A 286 -7.26 11.13 3.76
N LEU A 287 -8.03 10.46 4.62
CA LEU A 287 -8.41 11.03 5.92
C LEU A 287 -7.20 11.19 6.85
N GLY A 288 -6.27 10.21 6.86
CA GLY A 288 -5.03 10.30 7.65
C GLY A 288 -4.16 11.49 7.27
N VAL A 289 -4.01 11.75 5.96
CA VAL A 289 -3.27 12.92 5.46
C VAL A 289 -3.98 14.24 5.80
N ALA A 290 -5.31 14.27 5.71
CA ALA A 290 -6.08 15.48 5.98
C ALA A 290 -6.13 15.84 7.48
N ILE A 291 -6.18 14.84 8.38
CA ILE A 291 -6.35 15.06 9.81
C ILE A 291 -5.07 15.55 10.50
N LEU A 292 -3.89 15.13 10.04
CA LEU A 292 -2.61 15.44 10.67
C LEU A 292 -2.33 16.95 10.83
N PRO A 293 -2.47 17.81 9.79
CA PRO A 293 -2.26 19.25 9.93
C PRO A 293 -3.24 19.89 10.92
N MET A 294 -4.52 19.44 10.91
CA MET A 294 -5.54 19.94 11.85
C MET A 294 -5.17 19.65 13.28
N LEU A 295 -4.78 18.39 13.56
CA LEU A 295 -4.36 17.98 14.91
C LEU A 295 -3.08 18.71 15.35
N SER A 296 -2.11 18.89 14.45
CA SER A 296 -0.88 19.62 14.75
C SER A 296 -1.15 21.08 15.12
N HIS A 297 -2.06 21.75 14.41
CA HIS A 297 -2.48 23.11 14.73
C HIS A 297 -3.18 23.19 16.09
N GLN A 298 -4.08 22.25 16.39
CA GLN A 298 -4.80 22.20 17.67
C GLN A 298 -3.85 21.94 18.85
N VAL A 299 -2.86 21.07 18.69
CA VAL A 299 -1.82 20.81 19.70
C VAL A 299 -0.94 22.05 19.90
N ALA A 300 -0.53 22.73 18.83
CA ALA A 300 0.26 23.98 18.92
C ALA A 300 -0.48 25.07 19.71
N ASN A 301 -1.79 25.16 19.54
CA ASN A 301 -2.65 26.10 20.25
C ASN A 301 -3.08 25.60 21.66
N LYS A 302 -2.62 24.42 22.08
CA LYS A 302 -3.00 23.75 23.33
C LYS A 302 -4.52 23.49 23.47
N ASP A 303 -5.23 23.42 22.34
CA ASP A 303 -6.68 23.14 22.30
C ASP A 303 -6.94 21.63 22.21
N PHE A 304 -6.71 20.94 23.33
CA PHE A 304 -6.92 19.50 23.43
C PHE A 304 -8.41 19.12 23.36
N SER A 305 -9.32 20.04 23.69
CA SER A 305 -10.77 19.80 23.56
C SER A 305 -11.19 19.63 22.11
N GLU A 306 -10.75 20.55 21.23
CA GLU A 306 -11.01 20.45 19.80
C GLU A 306 -10.25 19.28 19.17
N MET A 307 -9.04 18.97 19.63
CA MET A 307 -8.29 17.78 19.19
C MET A 307 -9.09 16.50 19.44
N VAL A 308 -9.65 16.34 20.63
CA VAL A 308 -10.50 15.19 21.00
C VAL A 308 -11.72 15.09 20.10
N LYS A 309 -12.42 16.20 19.85
CA LYS A 309 -13.59 16.25 18.95
C LYS A 309 -13.21 15.86 17.52
N THR A 310 -12.08 16.38 17.02
CA THR A 310 -11.57 16.08 15.68
C THR A 310 -11.24 14.60 15.52
N ILE A 311 -10.58 13.98 16.50
CA ILE A 311 -10.27 12.55 16.50
C ILE A 311 -11.55 11.71 16.56
N ALA A 312 -12.47 12.03 17.48
CA ALA A 312 -13.73 11.32 17.63
C ALA A 312 -14.58 11.38 16.34
N PHE A 313 -14.62 12.54 15.70
CA PHE A 313 -15.28 12.71 14.41
C PHE A 313 -14.58 11.90 13.30
N GLY A 314 -13.24 11.95 13.22
CA GLY A 314 -12.46 11.17 12.25
C GLY A 314 -12.70 9.66 12.39
N ILE A 315 -12.77 9.14 13.64
CA ILE A 315 -13.09 7.73 13.88
C ILE A 315 -14.51 7.41 13.40
N ARG A 316 -15.50 8.23 13.73
CA ARG A 316 -16.90 7.99 13.31
C ARG A 316 -17.02 8.06 11.79
N LEU A 317 -16.38 9.03 11.15
CA LEU A 317 -16.40 9.19 9.69
C LEU A 317 -15.77 7.98 8.98
N ILE A 318 -14.65 7.46 9.51
CA ILE A 318 -14.04 6.26 8.90
C ILE A 318 -14.93 5.03 9.10
N LEU A 319 -15.56 4.86 10.26
CA LEU A 319 -16.50 3.77 10.52
C LEU A 319 -17.74 3.88 9.63
N PHE A 320 -18.27 5.08 9.39
CA PHE A 320 -19.37 5.35 8.48
C PHE A 320 -19.11 4.83 7.05
N ILE A 321 -17.87 4.88 6.60
CA ILE A 321 -17.47 4.41 5.27
C ILE A 321 -17.07 2.92 5.30
N THR A 322 -16.30 2.51 6.32
CA THR A 322 -15.67 1.19 6.30
C THR A 322 -16.57 0.06 6.76
N ILE A 323 -17.56 0.30 7.65
CA ILE A 323 -18.51 -0.75 8.06
C ILE A 323 -19.36 -1.24 6.87
N PRO A 324 -20.04 -0.37 6.08
CA PRO A 324 -20.76 -0.83 4.90
C PRO A 324 -19.85 -1.45 3.85
N ALA A 325 -18.64 -0.89 3.64
CA ALA A 325 -17.67 -1.47 2.73
C ALA A 325 -17.22 -2.88 3.17
N THR A 326 -17.01 -3.10 4.46
CA THR A 326 -16.69 -4.42 5.02
C THR A 326 -17.80 -5.43 4.73
N ILE A 327 -19.05 -5.07 5.03
CA ILE A 327 -20.22 -5.94 4.80
C ILE A 327 -20.37 -6.22 3.30
N GLY A 328 -20.25 -5.20 2.45
CA GLY A 328 -20.30 -5.36 1.00
C GLY A 328 -19.20 -6.30 0.47
N LEU A 329 -17.96 -6.12 0.90
CA LEU A 329 -16.84 -7.00 0.50
C LEU A 329 -17.02 -8.44 0.99
N ILE A 330 -17.55 -8.64 2.19
CA ILE A 330 -17.82 -9.99 2.74
C ILE A 330 -18.92 -10.69 1.93
N LEU A 331 -20.03 -10.02 1.67
CA LEU A 331 -21.16 -10.62 0.96
C LEU A 331 -20.86 -10.82 -0.52
N LEU A 332 -20.26 -9.85 -1.15
CA LEU A 332 -19.95 -9.87 -2.58
C LEU A 332 -18.55 -10.44 -2.88
N ARG A 333 -17.84 -11.04 -1.91
CA ARG A 333 -16.45 -11.54 -2.11
C ARG A 333 -16.30 -12.42 -3.33
N PHE A 334 -17.23 -13.36 -3.51
CA PHE A 334 -17.23 -14.27 -4.64
C PHE A 334 -17.61 -13.56 -5.95
N PRO A 335 -18.74 -12.84 -6.06
CA PRO A 335 -19.10 -12.06 -7.25
C PRO A 335 -18.01 -11.08 -7.68
N ILE A 336 -17.37 -10.38 -6.76
CA ILE A 336 -16.28 -9.43 -7.06
C ILE A 336 -15.10 -10.16 -7.70
N VAL A 337 -14.62 -11.23 -7.07
CA VAL A 337 -13.44 -11.96 -7.59
C VAL A 337 -13.75 -12.64 -8.91
N ASN A 338 -14.92 -13.31 -9.04
CA ASN A 338 -15.39 -13.93 -10.27
C ASN A 338 -15.46 -12.90 -11.41
N THR A 339 -16.14 -11.78 -11.19
CA THR A 339 -16.32 -10.76 -12.22
C THR A 339 -15.00 -10.12 -12.65
N LEU A 340 -14.11 -9.83 -11.71
CA LEU A 340 -12.89 -9.09 -12.00
C LEU A 340 -11.76 -9.98 -12.56
N TRP A 341 -11.58 -11.19 -12.04
CA TRP A 341 -10.42 -12.02 -12.35
C TRP A 341 -10.73 -13.34 -13.06
N GLU A 342 -11.89 -14.00 -12.83
CA GLU A 342 -12.12 -15.35 -13.35
C GLU A 342 -12.16 -15.42 -14.86
N ARG A 343 -10.95 -15.53 -15.44
CA ARG A 343 -10.71 -15.73 -16.87
C ARG A 343 -9.27 -16.24 -17.10
N GLY A 344 -9.06 -16.94 -18.20
CA GLY A 344 -7.76 -17.57 -18.52
C GLY A 344 -7.36 -18.56 -17.42
N GLU A 345 -6.13 -18.46 -16.95
CA GLU A 345 -5.59 -19.33 -15.88
C GLU A 345 -6.21 -19.04 -14.49
N PHE A 346 -6.92 -17.92 -14.33
CA PHE A 346 -7.63 -17.63 -13.09
C PHE A 346 -8.98 -18.35 -13.07
N ASN A 347 -8.93 -19.62 -12.71
CA ASN A 347 -10.07 -20.53 -12.73
C ASN A 347 -10.97 -20.41 -11.46
N ARG A 348 -12.00 -21.24 -11.40
CA ARG A 348 -12.96 -21.27 -10.28
C ARG A 348 -12.31 -21.53 -8.93
N LEU A 349 -11.37 -22.46 -8.84
CA LEU A 349 -10.64 -22.78 -7.61
C LEU A 349 -9.85 -21.55 -7.12
N THR A 350 -9.21 -20.83 -8.03
CA THR A 350 -8.50 -19.58 -7.73
C THR A 350 -9.45 -18.50 -7.24
N THR A 351 -10.65 -18.40 -7.82
CA THR A 351 -11.70 -17.49 -7.39
C THR A 351 -12.14 -17.78 -5.95
N GLU A 352 -12.39 -19.02 -5.62
CA GLU A 352 -12.83 -19.44 -4.27
C GLU A 352 -11.74 -19.20 -3.23
N GLY A 353 -10.49 -19.57 -3.52
CA GLY A 353 -9.35 -19.31 -2.65
C GLY A 353 -9.12 -17.81 -2.39
N THR A 354 -9.21 -17.01 -3.44
CA THR A 354 -9.09 -15.53 -3.34
C THR A 354 -10.27 -14.93 -2.57
N ALA A 355 -11.49 -15.42 -2.78
CA ALA A 355 -12.67 -14.96 -2.05
C ALA A 355 -12.60 -15.28 -0.55
N ILE A 356 -11.99 -16.42 -0.15
CA ILE A 356 -11.71 -16.74 1.25
C ILE A 356 -10.70 -15.74 1.84
N ALA A 357 -9.61 -15.44 1.14
CA ALA A 357 -8.64 -14.44 1.59
C ALA A 357 -9.30 -13.06 1.75
N LEU A 358 -10.13 -12.65 0.78
CA LEU A 358 -10.87 -11.39 0.81
C LEU A 358 -11.82 -11.31 2.01
N LEU A 359 -12.57 -12.39 2.29
CA LEU A 359 -13.44 -12.48 3.46
C LEU A 359 -12.70 -12.10 4.74
N TYR A 360 -11.59 -12.78 5.01
CA TYR A 360 -10.86 -12.61 6.25
C TYR A 360 -10.09 -11.29 6.33
N TYR A 361 -9.55 -10.78 5.24
CA TYR A 361 -8.96 -9.44 5.21
C TYR A 361 -10.02 -8.33 5.40
N SER A 362 -11.23 -8.52 4.88
CA SER A 362 -12.31 -7.54 5.01
C SER A 362 -12.72 -7.30 6.46
N VAL A 363 -12.63 -8.31 7.33
CA VAL A 363 -12.86 -8.16 8.79
C VAL A 363 -11.94 -7.10 9.41
N GLY A 364 -10.71 -6.97 8.91
CA GLY A 364 -9.72 -6.00 9.39
C GLY A 364 -9.87 -4.59 8.80
N LEU A 365 -10.71 -4.36 7.78
CA LEU A 365 -10.75 -3.10 7.04
C LEU A 365 -10.99 -1.88 7.93
N CYS A 366 -11.93 -1.97 8.88
CA CYS A 366 -12.20 -0.89 9.84
C CYS A 366 -10.95 -0.56 10.67
N ALA A 367 -10.20 -1.57 11.10
CA ALA A 367 -8.97 -1.40 11.86
C ALA A 367 -7.85 -0.82 11.01
N PHE A 368 -7.63 -1.33 9.80
CA PHE A 368 -6.61 -0.80 8.89
C PHE A 368 -6.81 0.68 8.61
N CYS A 369 -8.05 1.10 8.39
CA CYS A 369 -8.40 2.51 8.19
C CYS A 369 -8.33 3.32 9.49
N GLY A 370 -8.75 2.74 10.63
CA GLY A 370 -8.70 3.36 11.94
C GLY A 370 -7.27 3.72 12.38
N ILE A 371 -6.30 2.84 12.13
CA ILE A 371 -4.87 3.11 12.37
C ILE A 371 -4.42 4.37 11.64
N LYS A 372 -4.88 4.60 10.39
CA LYS A 372 -4.52 5.79 9.60
C LYS A 372 -5.07 7.10 10.17
N VAL A 373 -6.09 7.03 11.02
CA VAL A 373 -6.65 8.20 11.73
C VAL A 373 -5.97 8.40 13.09
N ILE A 374 -5.67 7.33 13.82
CA ILE A 374 -5.16 7.40 15.19
C ILE A 374 -3.66 7.70 15.24
N VAL A 375 -2.85 7.11 14.35
CA VAL A 375 -1.40 7.33 14.33
C VAL A 375 -1.02 8.80 14.14
N PRO A 376 -1.64 9.59 13.25
CA PRO A 376 -1.43 11.02 13.15
C PRO A 376 -1.66 11.80 14.45
N ALA A 377 -2.56 11.34 15.33
CA ALA A 377 -2.77 11.98 16.64
C ALA A 377 -1.55 11.84 17.54
N PHE A 378 -0.88 10.70 17.54
CA PHE A 378 0.40 10.56 18.25
C PHE A 378 1.51 11.41 17.64
N TYR A 379 1.58 11.47 16.30
CA TYR A 379 2.58 12.29 15.62
C TYR A 379 2.40 13.80 15.91
N SER A 380 1.17 14.28 15.98
CA SER A 380 0.88 15.67 16.36
C SER A 380 1.31 15.98 17.79
N LEU A 381 1.34 14.96 18.67
CA LEU A 381 1.84 15.05 20.04
C LEU A 381 3.36 14.81 20.15
N ASN A 382 4.09 14.76 19.02
CA ASN A 382 5.53 14.43 18.93
C ASN A 382 5.89 13.04 19.49
N ASP A 383 4.94 12.11 19.51
CA ASP A 383 5.14 10.74 19.96
C ASP A 383 5.14 9.75 18.80
N THR A 384 6.30 9.50 18.25
CA THR A 384 6.51 8.45 17.23
C THR A 384 6.81 7.07 17.85
N LYS A 385 7.20 7.06 19.15
CA LYS A 385 7.64 5.82 19.84
C LYS A 385 6.47 4.91 20.18
N THR A 386 5.34 5.48 20.64
CA THR A 386 4.17 4.68 21.03
C THR A 386 3.58 3.91 19.86
N PRO A 387 3.28 4.50 18.67
CA PRO A 387 2.83 3.75 17.52
C PRO A 387 3.81 2.67 17.05
N ALA A 388 5.12 2.95 17.11
CA ALA A 388 6.14 1.97 16.75
C ALA A 388 6.14 0.75 17.69
N LYS A 389 6.08 0.96 19.01
CA LYS A 389 5.99 -0.13 20.01
C LYS A 389 4.73 -0.97 19.81
N VAL A 390 3.57 -0.31 19.64
CA VAL A 390 2.30 -1.00 19.38
C VAL A 390 2.38 -1.80 18.07
N GLY A 391 3.04 -1.26 17.04
CA GLY A 391 3.33 -1.98 15.80
C GLY A 391 4.10 -3.29 16.03
N VAL A 392 5.16 -3.25 16.87
CA VAL A 392 5.92 -4.45 17.23
C VAL A 392 5.06 -5.48 17.98
N TYR A 393 4.27 -5.05 18.97
CA TYR A 393 3.36 -5.97 19.68
C TYR A 393 2.32 -6.60 18.75
N SER A 394 1.79 -5.82 17.81
CA SER A 394 0.85 -6.30 16.80
C SER A 394 1.50 -7.29 15.84
N MET A 395 2.75 -7.08 15.46
CA MET A 395 3.52 -8.02 14.64
C MET A 395 3.75 -9.34 15.37
N LEU A 396 4.15 -9.30 16.64
CA LEU A 396 4.32 -10.51 17.45
C LEU A 396 3.00 -11.28 17.58
N LEU A 397 1.90 -10.58 17.86
CA LEU A 397 0.56 -11.18 17.90
C LEU A 397 0.17 -11.79 16.55
N ASN A 398 0.48 -11.10 15.45
CA ASN A 398 0.22 -11.63 14.10
C ASN A 398 0.96 -12.95 13.86
N ILE A 399 2.25 -13.02 14.21
CA ILE A 399 3.05 -14.24 14.06
C ILE A 399 2.45 -15.39 14.86
N ILE A 400 2.08 -15.15 16.12
CA ILE A 400 1.46 -16.18 16.98
C ILE A 400 0.13 -16.65 16.37
N LEU A 401 -0.73 -15.72 15.95
CA LEU A 401 -2.02 -16.05 15.35
C LEU A 401 -1.86 -16.76 14.00
N ASN A 402 -0.87 -16.38 13.20
CA ASN A 402 -0.55 -17.07 11.95
C ASN A 402 -0.26 -18.56 12.21
N LEU A 403 0.63 -18.86 13.18
CA LEU A 403 0.99 -20.25 13.52
C LEU A 403 -0.20 -21.05 14.02
N ILE A 404 -1.13 -20.42 14.77
CA ILE A 404 -2.32 -21.10 15.30
C ILE A 404 -3.37 -21.31 14.17
N LEU A 405 -3.62 -20.28 13.35
CA LEU A 405 -4.73 -20.27 12.42
C LEU A 405 -4.39 -20.87 11.05
N MET A 406 -3.09 -20.95 10.67
CA MET A 406 -2.68 -21.51 9.38
C MET A 406 -3.02 -22.99 9.22
N GLY A 407 -3.06 -23.76 10.31
CA GLY A 407 -3.45 -25.18 10.29
C GLY A 407 -4.92 -25.35 9.86
N PRO A 408 -5.90 -24.87 10.64
CA PRO A 408 -7.32 -25.08 10.36
C PRO A 408 -7.86 -24.24 9.18
N LEU A 409 -7.37 -23.03 8.98
CA LEU A 409 -7.90 -22.08 7.98
C LEU A 409 -6.99 -21.87 6.78
N LYS A 410 -5.83 -22.53 6.73
CA LYS A 410 -4.83 -22.37 5.66
C LYS A 410 -4.51 -20.88 5.41
N HIS A 411 -4.48 -20.44 4.14
CA HIS A 411 -4.25 -19.04 3.76
C HIS A 411 -5.28 -18.06 4.35
N GLY A 412 -6.52 -18.50 4.56
CA GLY A 412 -7.54 -17.69 5.25
C GLY A 412 -7.15 -17.38 6.69
N GLY A 413 -6.42 -18.28 7.36
CA GLY A 413 -5.89 -18.08 8.71
C GLY A 413 -4.88 -16.95 8.79
N LEU A 414 -3.99 -16.82 7.80
CA LEU A 414 -3.02 -15.72 7.71
C LEU A 414 -3.74 -14.37 7.48
N ALA A 415 -4.76 -14.35 6.63
CA ALA A 415 -5.56 -13.15 6.40
C ALA A 415 -6.33 -12.73 7.66
N LEU A 416 -6.90 -13.69 8.40
CA LEU A 416 -7.60 -13.44 9.66
C LEU A 416 -6.65 -12.98 10.76
N ALA A 417 -5.48 -13.60 10.89
CA ALA A 417 -4.45 -13.18 11.84
C ALA A 417 -4.03 -11.72 11.64
N THR A 418 -3.83 -11.32 10.38
CA THR A 418 -3.53 -9.92 10.01
C THR A 418 -4.67 -8.99 10.42
N SER A 419 -5.92 -9.39 10.22
CA SER A 419 -7.10 -8.62 10.61
C SER A 419 -7.25 -8.48 12.13
N ILE A 420 -7.07 -9.56 12.89
CA ILE A 420 -7.13 -9.54 14.37
C ILE A 420 -6.00 -8.70 14.94
N SER A 421 -4.79 -8.82 14.39
CA SER A 421 -3.63 -8.04 14.82
C SER A 421 -3.81 -6.54 14.56
N ALA A 422 -4.46 -6.18 13.46
CA ALA A 422 -4.82 -4.78 13.19
C ALA A 422 -5.91 -4.25 14.14
N LEU A 423 -6.89 -5.08 14.50
CA LEU A 423 -7.88 -4.75 15.53
C LEU A 423 -7.22 -4.52 16.89
N PHE A 424 -6.32 -5.42 17.29
CA PHE A 424 -5.52 -5.24 18.50
C PHE A 424 -4.72 -3.94 18.47
N ASN A 425 -4.06 -3.64 17.35
CA ASN A 425 -3.27 -2.42 17.16
C ASN A 425 -4.11 -1.17 17.40
N VAL A 426 -5.25 -1.04 16.71
CA VAL A 426 -6.09 0.16 16.81
C VAL A 426 -6.71 0.30 18.20
N ILE A 427 -7.14 -0.81 18.83
CA ILE A 427 -7.69 -0.79 20.19
C ILE A 427 -6.63 -0.35 21.20
N LEU A 428 -5.42 -0.90 21.11
CA LEU A 428 -4.32 -0.54 22.00
C LEU A 428 -3.90 0.93 21.81
N LEU A 429 -3.82 1.40 20.56
CA LEU A 429 -3.55 2.82 20.27
C LEU A 429 -4.64 3.75 20.85
N ILE A 430 -5.92 3.41 20.68
CA ILE A 430 -7.03 4.18 21.26
C ILE A 430 -6.93 4.22 22.80
N TYR A 431 -6.65 3.08 23.42
CA TYR A 431 -6.48 2.99 24.87
C TYR A 431 -5.34 3.87 25.37
N LEU A 432 -4.17 3.81 24.74
CA LEU A 432 -3.00 4.62 25.10
C LEU A 432 -3.23 6.12 24.84
N LEU A 433 -3.88 6.45 23.72
CA LEU A 433 -4.23 7.84 23.42
C LEU A 433 -5.21 8.41 24.44
N ARG A 434 -6.24 7.63 24.80
CA ARG A 434 -7.21 8.02 25.85
C ARG A 434 -6.53 8.30 27.20
N ARG A 435 -5.51 7.54 27.56
CA ARG A 435 -4.74 7.80 28.79
C ARG A 435 -4.00 9.14 28.76
N ARG A 436 -3.69 9.64 27.58
CA ARG A 436 -2.89 10.85 27.36
C ARG A 436 -3.71 12.11 27.23
N ILE A 437 -4.81 12.05 26.46
CA ILE A 437 -5.64 13.23 26.15
C ILE A 437 -7.02 13.19 26.81
N GLY A 438 -7.33 12.14 27.58
CA GLY A 438 -8.60 12.01 28.29
C GLY A 438 -9.70 11.31 27.48
N LEU A 439 -10.94 11.51 27.87
CA LEU A 439 -12.11 10.85 27.30
C LEU A 439 -12.41 11.35 25.88
N MET A 440 -12.39 10.47 24.89
CA MET A 440 -12.64 10.76 23.47
C MET A 440 -14.11 10.54 23.05
N GLY A 441 -15.07 10.67 23.95
CA GLY A 441 -16.48 10.46 23.61
C GLY A 441 -16.83 9.01 23.19
N GLY A 442 -16.20 8.02 23.81
CA GLY A 442 -16.33 6.60 23.46
C GLY A 442 -17.77 6.09 23.37
N ARG A 443 -18.68 6.60 24.22
CA ARG A 443 -20.13 6.27 24.14
C ARG A 443 -20.75 6.70 22.80
N LYS A 444 -20.42 7.91 22.32
CA LYS A 444 -20.90 8.40 21.02
C LYS A 444 -20.32 7.57 19.86
N ILE A 445 -19.03 7.23 19.93
CA ILE A 445 -18.38 6.38 18.91
C ILE A 445 -19.03 5.00 18.88
N LEU A 446 -19.22 4.36 20.03
CA LEU A 446 -19.83 3.04 20.13
C LEU A 446 -21.30 3.05 19.65
N SER A 447 -22.08 4.03 20.09
CA SER A 447 -23.48 4.19 19.65
C SER A 447 -23.57 4.40 18.13
N SER A 448 -22.69 5.25 17.55
CA SER A 448 -22.58 5.41 16.09
C SER A 448 -22.21 4.09 15.41
N ALA A 449 -21.19 3.37 15.91
CA ALA A 449 -20.77 2.09 15.35
C ALA A 449 -21.88 1.04 15.35
N ILE A 450 -22.61 0.89 16.46
CA ILE A 450 -23.74 -0.04 16.55
C ILE A 450 -24.83 0.34 15.54
N LYS A 451 -25.21 1.62 15.48
CA LYS A 451 -26.19 2.14 14.54
C LYS A 451 -25.77 1.85 13.08
N LEU A 452 -24.50 2.15 12.75
CA LEU A 452 -23.93 1.90 11.43
C LEU A 452 -23.92 0.40 11.08
N PHE A 453 -23.67 -0.46 12.06
CA PHE A 453 -23.70 -1.91 11.86
C PHE A 453 -25.12 -2.38 11.48
N PHE A 454 -26.15 -1.90 12.17
CA PHE A 454 -27.55 -2.22 11.81
C PHE A 454 -27.93 -1.69 10.42
N VAL A 455 -27.62 -0.42 10.12
CA VAL A 455 -27.91 0.17 8.79
C VAL A 455 -27.19 -0.61 7.69
N SER A 456 -25.93 -0.97 7.92
CA SER A 456 -25.15 -1.76 6.97
C SER A 456 -25.64 -3.21 6.87
N GLY A 457 -26.20 -3.76 7.94
CA GLY A 457 -26.85 -5.08 7.93
C GLY A 457 -28.06 -5.10 6.99
N VAL A 458 -28.95 -4.09 7.10
CA VAL A 458 -30.11 -3.96 6.18
C VAL A 458 -29.65 -3.76 4.73
N MET A 459 -28.64 -2.90 4.51
CA MET A 459 -27.98 -2.77 3.20
C MET A 459 -27.49 -4.12 2.70
N GLY A 460 -26.80 -4.87 3.56
CA GLY A 460 -26.24 -6.18 3.23
C GLY A 460 -27.33 -7.19 2.82
N ILE A 461 -28.46 -7.22 3.51
CA ILE A 461 -29.61 -8.08 3.17
C ILE A 461 -30.13 -7.70 1.78
N ALA A 462 -30.33 -6.42 1.48
CA ALA A 462 -30.82 -5.98 0.18
C ALA A 462 -29.87 -6.38 -0.96
N VAL A 463 -28.58 -6.16 -0.78
CA VAL A 463 -27.53 -6.53 -1.75
C VAL A 463 -27.47 -8.05 -1.91
N TYR A 464 -27.51 -8.82 -0.82
CA TYR A 464 -27.46 -10.27 -0.86
C TYR A 464 -28.65 -10.87 -1.62
N LEU A 465 -29.88 -10.39 -1.34
CA LEU A 465 -31.10 -10.86 -2.03
C LEU A 465 -31.05 -10.53 -3.52
N PHE A 466 -30.62 -9.34 -3.89
CA PHE A 466 -30.47 -8.97 -5.30
C PHE A 466 -29.41 -9.84 -5.99
N ASN A 467 -28.24 -10.00 -5.37
CA ASN A 467 -27.16 -10.82 -5.93
C ASN A 467 -27.58 -12.30 -6.07
N LEU A 468 -28.24 -12.87 -5.06
CA LEU A 468 -28.75 -14.24 -5.10
C LEU A 468 -29.71 -14.49 -6.27
N THR A 469 -30.50 -13.47 -6.65
CA THR A 469 -31.52 -13.58 -7.69
C THR A 469 -30.93 -13.39 -9.10
N PHE A 470 -29.94 -12.50 -9.25
CA PHE A 470 -29.51 -12.06 -10.58
C PHE A 470 -28.09 -12.49 -10.95
N PHE A 471 -27.23 -12.81 -9.99
CA PHE A 471 -25.84 -13.13 -10.28
C PHE A 471 -25.69 -14.60 -10.72
N ASP A 472 -25.25 -14.79 -11.97
CA ASP A 472 -24.82 -16.08 -12.48
C ASP A 472 -23.29 -16.05 -12.77
N PRO A 473 -22.50 -16.92 -12.10
CA PRO A 473 -21.05 -16.99 -12.31
C PRO A 473 -20.64 -17.30 -13.75
N ASN A 474 -21.49 -17.92 -14.54
CA ASN A 474 -21.19 -18.36 -15.91
C ASN A 474 -21.69 -17.37 -16.97
N SER A 475 -22.35 -16.30 -16.57
CA SER A 475 -22.87 -15.30 -17.49
C SER A 475 -21.75 -14.49 -18.18
N MET A 476 -22.10 -13.77 -19.24
CA MET A 476 -21.18 -12.89 -19.97
C MET A 476 -20.58 -11.81 -19.04
N LEU A 477 -19.33 -11.47 -19.27
CA LEU A 477 -18.62 -10.45 -18.46
C LEU A 477 -19.38 -9.12 -18.35
N ALA A 478 -19.99 -8.66 -19.45
CA ALA A 478 -20.76 -7.42 -19.44
C ALA A 478 -21.96 -7.48 -18.46
N LEU A 479 -22.64 -8.63 -18.42
CA LEU A 479 -23.76 -8.82 -17.48
C LEU A 479 -23.28 -8.90 -16.03
N LYS A 480 -22.17 -9.61 -15.76
CA LYS A 480 -21.55 -9.67 -14.42
C LYS A 480 -21.15 -8.27 -13.93
N LEU A 481 -20.53 -7.48 -14.81
CA LEU A 481 -20.15 -6.09 -14.48
C LEU A 481 -21.37 -5.22 -14.20
N PHE A 482 -22.44 -5.37 -15.00
CA PHE A 482 -23.68 -4.65 -14.78
C PHE A 482 -24.32 -5.03 -13.45
N ILE A 483 -24.41 -6.33 -13.13
CA ILE A 483 -24.98 -6.82 -11.87
C ILE A 483 -24.14 -6.33 -10.69
N LEU A 484 -22.80 -6.42 -10.77
CA LEU A 484 -21.93 -5.93 -9.70
C LEU A 484 -22.07 -4.42 -9.49
N PHE A 485 -22.22 -3.64 -10.57
CA PHE A 485 -22.50 -2.21 -10.49
C PHE A 485 -23.87 -1.93 -9.87
N ALA A 486 -24.89 -2.73 -10.21
CA ALA A 486 -26.20 -2.64 -9.61
C ALA A 486 -26.18 -2.99 -8.12
N ASP A 487 -25.48 -4.07 -7.71
CA ASP A 487 -25.26 -4.44 -6.30
C ASP A 487 -24.68 -3.28 -5.50
N ILE A 488 -23.61 -2.66 -6.01
CA ILE A 488 -22.95 -1.52 -5.36
C ILE A 488 -23.91 -0.32 -5.29
N SER A 489 -24.64 -0.05 -6.37
CA SER A 489 -25.58 1.07 -6.44
C SER A 489 -26.75 0.90 -5.46
N ILE A 490 -27.35 -0.29 -5.41
CA ILE A 490 -28.39 -0.66 -4.44
C ILE A 490 -27.85 -0.50 -3.02
N GLY A 491 -26.65 -1.02 -2.76
CA GLY A 491 -25.99 -0.88 -1.47
C GLY A 491 -25.85 0.58 -1.03
N VAL A 492 -25.31 1.43 -1.91
CA VAL A 492 -25.14 2.87 -1.63
C VAL A 492 -26.50 3.55 -1.42
N LEU A 493 -27.50 3.26 -2.25
CA LEU A 493 -28.85 3.87 -2.14
C LEU A 493 -29.54 3.47 -0.83
N VAL A 494 -29.57 2.17 -0.50
CA VAL A 494 -30.19 1.69 0.74
C VAL A 494 -29.47 2.25 1.96
N TYR A 495 -28.14 2.19 1.97
CA TYR A 495 -27.33 2.71 3.07
C TYR A 495 -27.55 4.21 3.29
N THR A 496 -27.52 5.02 2.22
CA THR A 496 -27.71 6.47 2.33
C THR A 496 -29.15 6.83 2.69
N ALA A 497 -30.16 6.12 2.17
CA ALA A 497 -31.56 6.32 2.51
C ALA A 497 -31.81 6.07 4.00
N ILE A 498 -31.36 4.92 4.53
CA ILE A 498 -31.55 4.58 5.94
C ILE A 498 -30.71 5.50 6.84
N SER A 499 -29.47 5.84 6.44
CA SER A 499 -28.64 6.79 7.16
C SER A 499 -29.28 8.19 7.25
N ARG A 500 -30.04 8.59 6.22
CA ARG A 500 -30.81 9.85 6.24
C ARG A 500 -32.01 9.78 7.18
N ILE A 501 -32.79 8.68 7.14
CA ILE A 501 -33.93 8.45 8.03
C ILE A 501 -33.46 8.44 9.49
N THR A 502 -32.34 7.80 9.76
CA THR A 502 -31.74 7.70 11.10
C THR A 502 -30.92 8.93 11.50
N GLN A 503 -30.92 10.01 10.71
CA GLN A 503 -30.26 11.29 10.97
C GLN A 503 -28.78 11.14 11.38
N ASN A 504 -27.98 10.43 10.57
CA ASN A 504 -26.56 10.27 10.83
C ASN A 504 -25.80 11.58 10.60
N GLU A 505 -25.09 12.06 11.62
CA GLU A 505 -24.28 13.29 11.59
C GLU A 505 -23.23 13.24 10.48
N GLU A 506 -22.61 12.08 10.25
CA GLU A 506 -21.56 11.85 9.27
C GLU A 506 -22.09 12.02 7.83
N LEU A 507 -23.30 11.56 7.54
CA LEU A 507 -23.95 11.75 6.23
C LEU A 507 -24.26 13.22 5.99
N THR A 508 -24.83 13.91 6.99
CA THR A 508 -25.16 15.34 6.90
C THR A 508 -23.92 16.16 6.57
N PHE A 509 -22.81 15.89 7.26
CA PHE A 509 -21.53 16.54 7.00
C PHE A 509 -21.04 16.32 5.56
N LEU A 510 -21.12 15.11 5.03
CA LEU A 510 -20.70 14.81 3.64
C LEU A 510 -21.58 15.54 2.62
N ILE A 511 -22.88 15.64 2.86
CA ILE A 511 -23.82 16.37 2.00
C ILE A 511 -23.51 17.88 2.01
N GLU A 512 -23.22 18.45 3.18
CA GLU A 512 -22.86 19.87 3.29
C GLU A 512 -21.54 20.20 2.56
N LEU A 513 -20.55 19.31 2.64
CA LEU A 513 -19.28 19.49 1.91
C LEU A 513 -19.50 19.54 0.41
N THR A 514 -20.36 18.67 -0.13
CA THR A 514 -20.65 18.64 -1.57
C THR A 514 -21.43 19.88 -2.02
N ARG A 515 -22.36 20.37 -1.20
CA ARG A 515 -23.10 21.62 -1.46
C ARG A 515 -22.22 22.87 -1.48
N LYS A 516 -21.30 23.01 -0.48
CA LYS A 516 -20.37 24.14 -0.41
C LYS A 516 -19.39 24.17 -1.59
N ARG A 517 -19.03 23.00 -2.13
CA ARG A 517 -18.15 22.88 -3.29
C ARG A 517 -18.88 23.29 -4.58
N LYS A 518 -20.15 22.95 -4.73
CA LYS A 518 -21.00 23.38 -5.87
C LYS A 518 -21.18 24.91 -5.90
N ASN A 519 -21.42 25.53 -4.75
CA ASN A 519 -21.58 26.98 -4.67
C ASN A 519 -20.28 27.77 -4.92
N LYS A 520 -19.11 27.16 -4.68
CA LYS A 520 -17.80 27.79 -5.02
C LYS A 520 -17.38 27.62 -6.48
N SER A 521 -17.97 26.68 -7.21
CA SER A 521 -17.72 26.49 -8.65
C SER A 521 -18.69 27.25 -9.55
N SER A 522 -19.71 27.87 -8.97
CA SER A 522 -20.72 28.70 -9.64
C SER A 522 -20.51 30.20 -9.43
N VAL A 523 -19.42 30.61 -8.79
CA VAL A 523 -18.90 31.97 -8.63
C VAL A 523 -17.48 32.01 -9.23
#